data_9871e652e8649c23b42052ca46bc9f9d
#
_entry.id   9871e652e8649c23b42052ca46bc9f9d
#
_cell.length_a   1.000
_cell.length_b   1.000
_cell.length_c   1.000
_cell.angle_alpha   90.00
_cell.angle_beta   90.00
_cell.angle_gamma   90.00
#
_symmetry.space_group_name_H-M   'P 1'
#
loop_
_entity.id
_entity.type
_entity.pdbx_description
1 polymer ?
#
loop_
_entity_poly.entity_id
_entity_poly.type
_entity_poly.pdbx_seq_one_letter_code
_entity_poly.pdbx_strand_id
1 'polypeptide(L)'
;MIELSIELSREFGKGFNERELRRFRQFFITFPKWDTLRPELSWSHYRLLIRVLNEKARNYYLHEAANQHWSYRTLERNYNTLYYERLLSSTEKDIVKDEMHQKTDSYQLDKLEFIKNPYVLEFLQLTPATQYTENQLEQALLDNLQ
;
A
#
# COMPACT_ATOMS: atom_id res chain seq x y z
N MET A 1 -1.71 12.46 -24.69
CA MET A 1 -1.89 11.34 -23.74
C MET A 1 -2.26 10.04 -24.45
N ILE A 2 -3.19 10.05 -25.42
CA ILE A 2 -3.60 8.83 -26.16
C ILE A 2 -2.42 8.28 -26.97
N GLU A 3 -1.74 9.10 -27.76
CA GLU A 3 -0.57 8.69 -28.56
C GLU A 3 0.54 8.09 -27.67
N LEU A 4 0.90 8.80 -26.60
CA LEU A 4 1.88 8.34 -25.61
C LEU A 4 1.47 6.98 -24.99
N SER A 5 0.17 6.79 -24.70
CA SER A 5 -0.36 5.51 -24.19
C SER A 5 -0.16 4.38 -25.20
N ILE A 6 -0.40 4.64 -26.47
CA ILE A 6 -0.22 3.65 -27.55
C ILE A 6 1.26 3.28 -27.69
N GLU A 7 2.14 4.26 -27.73
CA GLU A 7 3.59 4.04 -27.84
C GLU A 7 4.15 3.26 -26.66
N LEU A 8 3.88 3.70 -25.43
CA LEU A 8 4.35 3.03 -24.23
C LEU A 8 3.73 1.63 -24.06
N SER A 9 2.46 1.45 -24.43
CA SER A 9 1.83 0.12 -24.36
C SER A 9 2.42 -0.84 -25.38
N ARG A 10 2.87 -0.34 -26.53
CA ARG A 10 3.55 -1.15 -27.54
C ARG A 10 4.96 -1.55 -27.12
N GLU A 11 5.68 -0.66 -26.43
CA GLU A 11 7.08 -0.85 -26.03
C GLU A 11 7.19 -1.62 -24.70
N PHE A 12 6.37 -1.26 -23.71
CA PHE A 12 6.48 -1.75 -22.33
C PHE A 12 5.28 -2.60 -21.85
N GLY A 13 4.26 -2.80 -22.69
CA GLY A 13 3.12 -3.65 -22.37
C GLY A 13 1.91 -2.93 -21.74
N LYS A 14 0.95 -3.71 -21.23
CA LYS A 14 -0.42 -3.24 -20.88
C LYS A 14 -0.51 -2.25 -19.69
N GLY A 15 0.55 -2.01 -18.95
CA GLY A 15 0.55 -1.14 -17.76
C GLY A 15 0.43 0.36 -18.05
N PHE A 16 0.55 0.80 -19.32
CA PHE A 16 0.65 2.21 -19.71
C PHE A 16 -0.58 2.74 -20.45
N ASN A 17 -1.77 2.24 -20.07
CA ASN A 17 -3.00 2.80 -20.61
C ASN A 17 -3.20 4.28 -20.16
N GLU A 18 -4.04 5.02 -20.87
CA GLU A 18 -4.25 6.46 -20.64
C GLU A 18 -4.65 6.77 -19.19
N ARG A 19 -5.44 5.90 -18.55
CA ARG A 19 -5.87 6.07 -17.16
C ARG A 19 -4.68 5.98 -16.19
N GLU A 20 -3.77 5.04 -16.40
CA GLU A 20 -2.57 4.91 -15.58
C GLU A 20 -1.60 6.08 -15.83
N LEU A 21 -1.42 6.51 -17.08
CA LEU A 21 -0.59 7.68 -17.40
C LEU A 21 -1.11 8.96 -16.71
N ARG A 22 -2.41 9.14 -16.64
CA ARG A 22 -3.01 10.26 -15.88
C ARG A 22 -2.70 10.15 -14.38
N ARG A 23 -2.70 8.94 -13.81
CA ARG A 23 -2.33 8.69 -12.41
C ARG A 23 -0.84 8.93 -12.16
N PHE A 24 0.04 8.49 -13.06
CA PHE A 24 1.47 8.78 -12.96
C PHE A 24 1.75 10.27 -13.01
N ARG A 25 1.09 10.99 -13.92
CA ARG A 25 1.18 12.46 -13.97
C ARG A 25 0.70 13.09 -12.67
N GLN A 26 -0.45 12.66 -12.13
CA GLN A 26 -0.99 13.18 -10.87
C GLN A 26 -0.04 12.87 -9.70
N PHE A 27 0.52 11.68 -9.66
CA PHE A 27 1.52 11.29 -8.68
C PHE A 27 2.74 12.20 -8.71
N PHE A 28 3.31 12.44 -9.90
CA PHE A 28 4.47 13.33 -10.05
C PHE A 28 4.18 14.77 -9.59
N ILE A 29 2.98 15.29 -9.89
CA ILE A 29 2.56 16.62 -9.45
C ILE A 29 2.37 16.66 -7.93
N THR A 30 1.79 15.60 -7.34
CA THR A 30 1.48 15.53 -5.91
C THR A 30 2.72 15.30 -5.05
N PHE A 31 3.68 14.54 -5.55
CA PHE A 31 4.94 14.18 -4.87
C PHE A 31 6.15 14.59 -5.72
N PRO A 32 6.44 15.89 -5.84
CA PRO A 32 7.51 16.39 -6.72
C PRO A 32 8.91 16.08 -6.18
N LYS A 33 9.03 15.77 -4.89
CA LYS A 33 10.30 15.44 -4.24
C LYS A 33 10.36 13.95 -3.95
N TRP A 34 11.33 13.26 -4.54
CA TRP A 34 11.57 11.83 -4.33
C TRP A 34 11.86 11.47 -2.87
N ASP A 35 12.50 12.38 -2.12
CA ASP A 35 12.83 12.19 -0.70
C ASP A 35 11.58 12.07 0.20
N THR A 36 10.42 12.49 -0.29
CA THR A 36 9.16 12.36 0.45
C THR A 36 8.49 11.00 0.25
N LEU A 37 8.97 10.21 -0.72
CA LEU A 37 8.44 8.88 -0.97
C LEU A 37 8.90 7.91 0.12
N ARG A 38 8.00 7.02 0.50
CA ARG A 38 8.22 5.98 1.50
C ARG A 38 8.32 4.63 0.82
N PRO A 39 9.48 3.95 0.90
CA PRO A 39 9.68 2.64 0.27
C PRO A 39 8.75 1.56 0.83
N GLU A 40 8.24 1.75 2.05
CA GLU A 40 7.30 0.85 2.71
C GLU A 40 5.92 0.83 2.04
N LEU A 41 5.62 1.85 1.21
CA LEU A 41 4.32 2.01 0.57
C LEU A 41 4.35 1.53 -0.88
N SER A 42 3.38 0.68 -1.25
CA SER A 42 3.20 0.22 -2.62
C SER A 42 2.52 1.28 -3.50
N TRP A 43 2.55 1.06 -4.83
CA TRP A 43 1.81 1.89 -5.79
C TRP A 43 0.32 2.00 -5.46
N SER A 44 -0.30 0.97 -4.91
CA SER A 44 -1.71 1.00 -4.49
C SER A 44 -1.97 2.05 -3.41
N HIS A 45 -1.06 2.20 -2.44
CA HIS A 45 -1.15 3.24 -1.42
C HIS A 45 -1.06 4.64 -2.05
N TYR A 46 -0.10 4.86 -2.93
CA TYR A 46 0.06 6.16 -3.61
C TYR A 46 -1.14 6.51 -4.50
N ARG A 47 -1.77 5.51 -5.16
CA ARG A 47 -3.01 5.71 -5.93
C ARG A 47 -4.17 6.21 -5.07
N LEU A 48 -4.20 5.88 -3.80
CA LEU A 48 -5.16 6.42 -2.85
C LEU A 48 -4.73 7.82 -2.38
N LEU A 49 -3.48 7.98 -1.99
CA LEU A 49 -2.95 9.24 -1.46
C LEU A 49 -3.05 10.41 -2.45
N ILE A 50 -2.86 10.19 -3.76
CA ILE A 50 -3.06 11.24 -4.77
C ILE A 50 -4.51 11.74 -4.88
N ARG A 51 -5.48 11.01 -4.33
CA ARG A 51 -6.90 11.41 -4.27
C ARG A 51 -7.21 12.30 -3.07
N VAL A 52 -6.35 12.30 -2.06
CA VAL A 52 -6.51 13.13 -0.84
C VAL A 52 -6.16 14.56 -1.19
N LEU A 53 -7.15 15.43 -1.30
CA LEU A 53 -6.98 16.83 -1.71
C LEU A 53 -6.30 17.67 -0.63
N ASN A 54 -6.65 17.44 0.63
CA ASN A 54 -6.03 18.17 1.75
C ASN A 54 -4.59 17.68 1.96
N GLU A 55 -3.63 18.57 1.77
CA GLU A 55 -2.20 18.25 1.89
C GLU A 55 -1.81 17.77 3.29
N LYS A 56 -2.39 18.37 4.35
CA LYS A 56 -2.10 17.98 5.74
C LYS A 56 -2.61 16.56 6.02
N ALA A 57 -3.83 16.26 5.57
CA ALA A 57 -4.40 14.91 5.67
C ALA A 57 -3.59 13.90 4.87
N ARG A 58 -3.19 14.24 3.63
CA ARG A 58 -2.37 13.39 2.77
C ARG A 58 -1.02 13.05 3.42
N ASN A 59 -0.34 14.07 3.96
CA ASN A 59 0.94 13.88 4.65
C ASN A 59 0.77 13.05 5.91
N TYR A 60 -0.30 13.26 6.67
CA TYR A 60 -0.64 12.44 7.83
C TYR A 60 -0.81 10.97 7.43
N TYR A 61 -1.67 10.68 6.46
CA TYR A 61 -1.89 9.30 5.98
C TYR A 61 -0.62 8.66 5.41
N LEU A 62 0.22 9.43 4.70
CA LEU A 62 1.50 8.96 4.19
C LEU A 62 2.42 8.48 5.31
N HIS A 63 2.59 9.32 6.35
CA HIS A 63 3.48 9.01 7.47
C HIS A 63 2.93 7.88 8.34
N GLU A 64 1.64 7.91 8.67
CA GLU A 64 1.02 6.85 9.49
C GLU A 64 1.03 5.50 8.79
N ALA A 65 0.69 5.48 7.50
CA ALA A 65 0.70 4.25 6.72
C ALA A 65 2.11 3.62 6.63
N ALA A 66 3.14 4.44 6.48
CA ALA A 66 4.52 3.98 6.46
C ALA A 66 4.99 3.50 7.86
N ASN A 67 4.78 4.32 8.90
CA ASN A 67 5.27 4.05 10.25
C ASN A 67 4.57 2.85 10.91
N GLN A 68 3.28 2.70 10.67
CA GLN A 68 2.47 1.61 11.24
C GLN A 68 2.30 0.44 10.26
N HIS A 69 2.98 0.47 9.12
CA HIS A 69 2.90 -0.57 8.09
C HIS A 69 1.45 -0.92 7.71
N TRP A 70 0.61 0.10 7.49
CA TRP A 70 -0.78 -0.13 7.11
C TRP A 70 -0.85 -0.85 5.77
N SER A 71 -1.76 -1.81 5.68
CA SER A 71 -2.16 -2.38 4.41
C SER A 71 -2.92 -1.35 3.58
N TYR A 72 -3.02 -1.57 2.25
CA TYR A 72 -3.89 -0.74 1.41
C TYR A 72 -5.32 -0.68 1.95
N ARG A 73 -5.88 -1.79 2.44
CA ARG A 73 -7.23 -1.87 3.00
C ARG A 73 -7.37 -1.03 4.28
N THR A 74 -6.37 -1.07 5.15
CA THR A 74 -6.32 -0.23 6.35
C THR A 74 -6.32 1.26 5.98
N LEU A 75 -5.45 1.65 5.04
CA LEU A 75 -5.38 3.03 4.57
C LEU A 75 -6.68 3.47 3.91
N GLU A 76 -7.28 2.64 3.05
CA GLU A 76 -8.53 2.92 2.35
C GLU A 76 -9.69 3.10 3.33
N ARG A 77 -9.82 2.23 4.33
CA ARG A 77 -10.81 2.37 5.39
C ARG A 77 -10.62 3.67 6.15
N ASN A 78 -9.40 3.96 6.60
CA ASN A 78 -9.11 5.14 7.40
C ASN A 78 -9.39 6.43 6.62
N TYR A 79 -9.08 6.46 5.33
CA TYR A 79 -9.45 7.56 4.44
C TYR A 79 -10.97 7.70 4.31
N ASN A 80 -11.69 6.60 4.03
CA ASN A 80 -13.13 6.62 3.82
C ASN A 80 -13.93 6.97 5.11
N THR A 81 -13.37 6.64 6.28
CA THR A 81 -13.97 6.97 7.59
C THR A 81 -13.53 8.31 8.15
N LEU A 82 -12.81 9.11 7.34
CA LEU A 82 -12.30 10.43 7.73
C LEU A 82 -11.50 10.37 9.06
N TYR A 83 -10.63 9.37 9.18
CA TYR A 83 -9.89 9.10 10.42
C TYR A 83 -9.06 10.30 10.90
N TYR A 84 -8.36 10.97 9.96
CA TYR A 84 -7.60 12.19 10.27
C TYR A 84 -8.48 13.31 10.82
N GLU A 85 -9.61 13.58 10.19
CA GLU A 85 -10.56 14.62 10.57
C GLU A 85 -11.19 14.29 11.92
N ARG A 86 -11.52 13.03 12.18
CA ARG A 86 -12.02 12.54 13.47
C ARG A 86 -11.00 12.73 14.57
N LEU A 87 -9.73 12.44 14.33
CA LEU A 87 -8.65 12.69 15.30
C LEU A 87 -8.48 14.16 15.63
N LEU A 88 -8.65 15.04 14.64
CA LEU A 88 -8.56 16.48 14.87
C LEU A 88 -9.75 17.00 15.67
N SER A 89 -10.95 16.45 15.47
CA SER A 89 -12.19 16.91 16.08
C SER A 89 -12.45 16.30 17.45
N SER A 90 -11.82 15.16 17.77
CA SER A 90 -12.05 14.45 19.02
C SER A 90 -11.25 15.06 20.16
N THR A 91 -11.89 15.22 21.32
CA THR A 91 -11.24 15.50 22.60
C THR A 91 -10.53 14.27 23.16
N GLU A 92 -11.05 13.07 22.87
CA GLU A 92 -10.54 11.77 23.31
C GLU A 92 -9.94 11.01 22.12
N LYS A 93 -8.72 11.39 21.76
CA LYS A 93 -8.01 10.84 20.58
C LYS A 93 -7.72 9.35 20.71
N ASP A 94 -7.51 8.85 21.92
CA ASP A 94 -7.15 7.48 22.17
C ASP A 94 -8.30 6.53 21.84
N ILE A 95 -9.56 6.91 22.15
CA ILE A 95 -10.74 6.14 21.74
C ILE A 95 -10.82 5.99 20.21
N VAL A 96 -10.51 7.07 19.47
CA VAL A 96 -10.52 7.03 17.99
C VAL A 96 -9.43 6.12 17.46
N LYS A 97 -8.25 6.11 18.09
CA LYS A 97 -7.15 5.21 17.72
C LYS A 97 -7.48 3.76 18.04
N ASP A 98 -8.02 3.48 19.23
CA ASP A 98 -8.39 2.14 19.65
C ASP A 98 -9.47 1.55 18.73
N GLU A 99 -10.49 2.34 18.37
CA GLU A 99 -11.48 1.94 17.38
C GLU A 99 -10.83 1.59 16.03
N MET A 100 -9.90 2.43 15.57
CA MET A 100 -9.19 2.19 14.32
C MET A 100 -8.43 0.85 14.38
N HIS A 101 -7.65 0.60 15.43
CA HIS A 101 -6.91 -0.64 15.60
C HIS A 101 -7.84 -1.85 15.62
N GLN A 102 -8.87 -1.85 16.46
CA GLN A 102 -9.85 -2.95 16.53
C GLN A 102 -10.50 -3.28 15.19
N LYS A 103 -10.79 -2.26 14.38
CA LYS A 103 -11.43 -2.43 13.06
C LYS A 103 -10.46 -2.80 11.94
N THR A 104 -9.16 -2.64 12.13
CA THR A 104 -8.14 -2.88 11.10
C THR A 104 -7.19 -4.04 11.43
N ASP A 105 -7.23 -4.58 12.64
CA ASP A 105 -6.36 -5.69 13.04
C ASP A 105 -6.50 -6.91 12.11
N SER A 106 -7.74 -7.21 11.67
CA SER A 106 -7.97 -8.27 10.69
C SER A 106 -7.30 -8.05 9.35
N TYR A 107 -7.04 -6.79 8.97
CA TYR A 107 -6.36 -6.44 7.71
C TYR A 107 -4.85 -6.52 7.80
N GLN A 108 -4.28 -6.54 9.01
CA GLN A 108 -2.85 -6.75 9.23
C GLN A 108 -2.46 -8.23 9.00
N LEU A 109 -3.38 -9.16 9.17
CA LEU A 109 -3.18 -10.57 8.85
C LEU A 109 -2.92 -10.81 7.35
N ASP A 110 -3.29 -9.86 6.48
CA ASP A 110 -2.97 -9.88 5.05
C ASP A 110 -1.46 -9.70 4.74
N LYS A 111 -0.59 -9.45 5.75
CA LYS A 111 0.87 -9.53 5.54
C LYS A 111 1.29 -10.93 5.10
N LEU A 112 0.56 -11.96 5.54
CA LEU A 112 0.74 -13.33 5.07
C LEU A 112 0.29 -13.54 3.61
N GLU A 113 -0.59 -12.69 3.06
CA GLU A 113 -0.94 -12.77 1.62
C GLU A 113 0.22 -12.38 0.71
N PHE A 114 1.13 -11.51 1.15
CA PHE A 114 2.35 -11.21 0.37
C PHE A 114 3.23 -12.47 0.24
N ILE A 115 3.34 -13.24 1.31
CA ILE A 115 4.10 -14.50 1.32
C ILE A 115 3.38 -15.60 0.52
N LYS A 116 2.04 -15.53 0.41
CA LYS A 116 1.24 -16.42 -0.44
C LYS A 116 1.25 -16.06 -1.92
N ASN A 117 1.97 -14.99 -2.31
CA ASN A 117 2.15 -14.66 -3.72
C ASN A 117 2.85 -15.84 -4.43
N PRO A 118 2.29 -16.40 -5.52
CA PRO A 118 2.87 -17.53 -6.22
C PRO A 118 4.35 -17.37 -6.59
N TYR A 119 4.77 -16.16 -6.97
CA TYR A 119 6.17 -15.84 -7.29
C TYR A 119 7.09 -15.91 -6.07
N VAL A 120 6.61 -15.51 -4.89
CA VAL A 120 7.37 -15.61 -3.64
C VAL A 120 7.49 -17.07 -3.20
N LEU A 121 6.39 -17.83 -3.31
CA LEU A 121 6.40 -19.25 -3.01
C LEU A 121 7.33 -20.03 -3.97
N GLU A 122 7.32 -19.69 -5.26
CA GLU A 122 8.22 -20.28 -6.26
C GLU A 122 9.68 -19.95 -5.95
N PHE A 123 9.98 -18.69 -5.60
CA PHE A 123 11.31 -18.28 -5.14
C PHE A 123 11.77 -19.07 -3.91
N LEU A 124 10.86 -19.31 -2.96
CA LEU A 124 11.12 -20.11 -1.76
C LEU A 124 11.06 -21.64 -2.00
N GLN A 125 10.87 -22.09 -3.24
CA GLN A 125 10.69 -23.49 -3.63
C GLN A 125 9.53 -24.18 -2.90
N LEU A 126 8.50 -23.43 -2.53
CA LEU A 126 7.31 -23.90 -1.82
C LEU A 126 6.15 -24.13 -2.79
N THR A 127 5.36 -25.18 -2.55
CA THR A 127 4.23 -25.52 -3.42
C THR A 127 3.00 -24.65 -3.11
N PRO A 128 2.36 -23.98 -4.09
CA PRO A 128 1.27 -23.02 -3.85
C PRO A 128 0.01 -23.57 -3.14
N ALA A 129 -0.15 -24.90 -3.09
CA ALA A 129 -1.35 -25.56 -2.58
C ALA A 129 -1.31 -25.93 -1.09
N THR A 130 -0.20 -25.69 -0.39
CA THR A 130 0.01 -26.14 0.99
C THR A 130 -0.17 -24.98 1.97
N GLN A 131 -0.78 -25.22 3.12
CA GLN A 131 -0.79 -24.28 4.22
C GLN A 131 0.55 -24.37 4.95
N TYR A 132 1.31 -23.28 4.93
CA TYR A 132 2.59 -23.18 5.63
C TYR A 132 2.40 -22.47 6.96
N THR A 133 3.09 -22.95 8.00
CA THR A 133 3.22 -22.23 9.29
C THR A 133 4.25 -21.11 9.14
N GLU A 134 4.16 -20.10 10.01
CA GLU A 134 5.08 -18.97 10.05
C GLU A 134 6.55 -19.43 10.16
N ASN A 135 6.84 -20.40 11.01
CA ASN A 135 8.18 -20.98 11.18
C ASN A 135 8.71 -21.67 9.90
N GLN A 136 7.84 -22.34 9.13
CA GLN A 136 8.24 -22.99 7.88
C GLN A 136 8.59 -21.95 6.79
N LEU A 137 7.86 -20.83 6.76
CA LEU A 137 8.15 -19.74 5.83
C LEU A 137 9.42 -19.00 6.21
N GLU A 138 9.63 -18.76 7.50
CA GLU A 138 10.84 -18.13 8.03
C GLU A 138 12.08 -19.00 7.73
N GLN A 139 12.01 -20.31 7.96
CA GLN A 139 13.08 -21.22 7.64
C GLN A 139 13.40 -21.25 6.14
N ALA A 140 12.36 -21.32 5.29
CA ALA A 140 12.54 -21.30 3.84
C ALA A 140 13.17 -19.97 3.35
N LEU A 141 12.85 -18.85 3.99
CA LEU A 141 13.49 -17.56 3.72
C LEU A 141 14.97 -17.59 4.08
N LEU A 142 15.31 -18.09 5.27
CA LEU A 142 16.70 -18.22 5.73
C LEU A 142 17.53 -19.13 4.83
N ASP A 143 16.96 -20.25 4.39
CA ASP A 143 17.65 -21.24 3.53
C ASP A 143 17.91 -20.71 2.11
N ASN A 144 17.08 -19.77 1.62
CA ASN A 144 17.23 -19.20 0.27
C ASN A 144 17.98 -17.85 0.23
N LEU A 145 18.33 -17.27 1.39
CA LEU A 145 19.12 -16.03 1.50
C LEU A 145 20.62 -16.29 1.77
N GLN A 146 21.05 -17.54 1.90
CA GLN A 146 22.44 -17.95 1.96
C GLN A 146 22.97 -18.29 0.56
#